data_15ba707ee15f21757769b1f4e5792ca4
#
_entry.id   15ba707ee15f21757769b1f4e5792ca4
#
_cell.length_a   1.000
_cell.length_b   1.000
_cell.length_c   1.000
_cell.angle_alpha   90.00
_cell.angle_beta   90.00
_cell.angle_gamma   90.00
#
_symmetry.space_group_name_H-M   'P 1'
#
loop_
_entity.id
_entity.type
_entity.pdbx_description
1 polymer ?
#
loop_
_entity_poly.entity_id
_entity_poly.type
_entity_poly.pdbx_seq_one_letter_code
_entity_poly.pdbx_strand_id
1 'polypeptide(L)' 'KTKLHKIKSSEIYYILEGNGKLKINSEKFELKKNDSAYVPPNSEQFLENIGSEKLRFLCIVEPAWKPEDDKLLE' A
#
# COMPACT_ATOMS: atom_id res chain seq x y z
N LYS A 1 5.99 -1.58 -10.89
CA LYS A 1 4.94 -2.51 -10.48
C LYS A 1 5.40 -3.32 -9.29
N THR A 2 4.61 -3.31 -8.24
CA THR A 2 4.96 -4.02 -7.02
C THR A 2 4.45 -5.45 -7.07
N LYS A 3 5.02 -6.28 -6.24
CA LYS A 3 4.57 -7.66 -6.14
C LYS A 3 3.39 -7.75 -5.19
N LEU A 4 2.53 -8.73 -5.44
CA LEU A 4 1.45 -9.04 -4.52
C LEU A 4 2.05 -9.55 -3.22
N HIS A 5 1.60 -9.00 -2.12
CA HIS A 5 2.10 -9.45 -0.83
C HIS A 5 1.07 -9.18 0.25
N LYS A 6 1.32 -9.76 1.39
CA LYS A 6 0.43 -9.64 2.54
C LYS A 6 1.27 -9.21 3.72
N ILE A 7 0.85 -8.18 4.41
CA ILE A 7 1.59 -7.67 5.54
C ILE A 7 0.71 -7.57 6.77
N LYS A 8 1.34 -7.59 7.92
CA LYS A 8 0.62 -7.52 9.18
C LYS A 8 0.30 -6.10 9.60
N SER A 9 0.96 -5.14 9.02
CA SER A 9 0.74 -3.74 9.34
C SER A 9 -0.29 -3.15 8.40
N SER A 10 -0.92 -2.05 8.82
CA SER A 10 -1.74 -1.28 7.89
C SER A 10 -0.84 -0.33 7.12
N GLU A 11 -1.30 0.07 5.95
CA GLU A 11 -0.56 0.99 5.11
C GLU A 11 -1.49 2.03 4.53
N ILE A 12 -0.93 3.20 4.29
CA ILE A 12 -1.65 4.26 3.59
C ILE A 12 -0.80 4.63 2.39
N TYR A 13 -1.40 4.53 1.20
CA TYR A 13 -0.77 4.98 -0.02
C TYR A 13 -1.26 6.38 -0.34
N TYR A 14 -0.36 7.25 -0.71
CA TYR A 14 -0.70 8.60 -1.15
C TYR A 14 0.03 8.85 -2.47
N ILE A 15 -0.73 9.18 -3.51
CA ILE A 15 -0.18 9.31 -4.85
C ILE A 15 0.32 10.72 -5.06
N LEU A 16 1.60 10.83 -5.36
CA LEU A 16 2.24 12.12 -5.64
C LEU A 16 2.18 12.46 -7.12
N GLU A 17 2.35 11.48 -7.98
CA GLU A 17 2.32 11.68 -9.43
C GLU A 17 1.89 10.39 -10.09
N GLY A 18 1.22 10.53 -11.23
CA GLY A 18 0.89 9.38 -12.04
C GLY A 18 -0.45 8.77 -11.70
N ASN A 19 -0.70 7.61 -12.26
CA ASN A 19 -1.94 6.88 -12.05
C ASN A 19 -1.62 5.46 -11.68
N GLY A 20 -2.26 4.96 -10.63
CA GLY A 20 -2.03 3.62 -10.18
C GLY A 20 -3.33 2.86 -9.99
N LYS A 21 -3.24 1.55 -9.99
CA LYS A 21 -4.34 0.69 -9.63
C LYS A 21 -3.90 -0.12 -8.41
N LEU A 22 -4.65 0.01 -7.35
CA LEU A 22 -4.34 -0.68 -6.10
C LEU A 22 -5.36 -1.79 -5.92
N LYS A 23 -4.85 -3.01 -5.78
CA LYS A 23 -5.69 -4.15 -5.48
C LYS A 23 -5.53 -4.48 -4.01
N ILE A 24 -6.65 -4.54 -3.31
CA ILE A 24 -6.67 -4.93 -1.90
C ILE A 24 -7.60 -6.11 -1.79
N ASN A 25 -7.04 -7.29 -1.54
CA ASN A 25 -7.78 -8.55 -1.55
C ASN A 25 -8.45 -8.72 -2.90
N SER A 26 -9.77 -8.70 -2.97
CA SER A 26 -10.48 -8.85 -4.22
C SER A 26 -10.98 -7.54 -4.80
N GLU A 27 -10.69 -6.43 -4.13
CA GLU A 27 -11.17 -5.13 -4.57
C GLU A 27 -10.08 -4.37 -5.29
N LYS A 28 -10.47 -3.54 -6.24
CA LYS A 28 -9.52 -2.75 -7.02
C LYS A 28 -9.94 -1.30 -7.00
N PHE A 29 -8.93 -0.42 -6.90
CA PHE A 29 -9.16 1.02 -6.86
C PHE A 29 -8.17 1.70 -7.79
N GLU A 30 -8.66 2.66 -8.57
CA GLU A 30 -7.78 3.49 -9.35
C GLU A 30 -7.47 4.74 -8.57
N LEU A 31 -6.19 5.07 -8.50
CA LEU A 31 -5.72 6.20 -7.73
C LEU A 31 -4.96 7.14 -8.64
N LYS A 32 -5.16 8.42 -8.47
CA LYS A 32 -4.44 9.43 -9.21
C LYS A 32 -3.85 10.43 -8.24
N LYS A 33 -3.19 11.43 -8.78
CA LYS A 33 -2.50 12.42 -7.97
C LYS A 33 -3.41 12.95 -6.86
N ASN A 34 -2.87 12.96 -5.65
CA ASN A 34 -3.52 13.44 -4.44
C ASN A 34 -4.58 12.48 -3.87
N ASP A 35 -4.75 11.33 -4.49
CA ASP A 35 -5.61 10.30 -3.90
C ASP A 35 -4.82 9.52 -2.85
N SER A 36 -5.53 9.01 -1.88
CA SER A 36 -4.94 8.14 -0.88
C SER A 36 -5.83 6.93 -0.66
N ALA A 37 -5.23 5.86 -0.15
CA ALA A 37 -5.97 4.64 0.11
C ALA A 37 -5.40 3.96 1.34
N TYR A 38 -6.28 3.42 2.14
CA TYR A 38 -5.92 2.71 3.36
C TYR A 38 -5.98 1.21 3.11
N VAL A 39 -4.90 0.53 3.47
CA VAL A 39 -4.82 -0.92 3.36
C VAL A 39 -4.84 -1.52 4.75
N PRO A 40 -5.88 -2.25 5.10
CA PRO A 40 -5.96 -2.84 6.44
C PRO A 40 -4.89 -3.90 6.66
N PRO A 41 -4.59 -4.21 7.92
CA PRO A 41 -3.62 -5.27 8.20
C PRO A 41 -4.06 -6.61 7.64
N ASN A 42 -3.09 -7.43 7.29
CA ASN A 42 -3.32 -8.80 6.81
C ASN A 42 -4.07 -8.85 5.50
N SER A 43 -3.98 -7.78 4.71
CA SER A 43 -4.58 -7.74 3.38
C SER A 43 -3.54 -8.06 2.34
N GLU A 44 -3.95 -8.74 1.28
CA GLU A 44 -3.12 -8.88 0.10
C GLU A 44 -3.23 -7.60 -0.69
N GLN A 45 -2.10 -7.10 -1.17
CA GLN A 45 -2.10 -5.84 -1.87
C GLN A 45 -1.13 -5.85 -3.04
N PHE A 46 -1.46 -5.06 -4.03
CA PHE A 46 -0.67 -4.98 -5.24
C PHE A 46 -0.95 -3.63 -5.90
N LEU A 47 0.11 -2.85 -6.07
CA LEU A 47 -0.01 -1.54 -6.70
C LEU A 47 0.66 -1.58 -8.06
N GLU A 48 -0.07 -1.16 -9.07
CA GLU A 48 0.40 -1.23 -10.44
C GLU A 48 0.33 0.15 -11.08
N ASN A 49 1.35 0.49 -11.85
CA ASN A 49 1.35 1.73 -12.62
C ASN A 49 0.54 1.49 -13.89
N ILE A 50 -0.58 2.19 -14.00
CA ILE A 50 -1.45 2.03 -15.18
C ILE A 50 -1.40 3.25 -16.09
N GLY A 51 -0.60 4.24 -15.73
CA GLY A 51 -0.46 5.43 -16.54
C GLY A 51 0.74 5.38 -17.44
N SER A 52 0.88 6.40 -18.28
CA SER A 52 2.01 6.49 -19.20
C SER A 52 3.22 7.13 -18.54
N GLU A 53 3.06 7.70 -17.37
CA GLU A 53 4.13 8.39 -16.69
C GLU A 53 4.52 7.64 -15.43
N LYS A 54 5.64 8.07 -14.85
CA LYS A 54 6.14 7.43 -13.64
C LYS A 54 5.11 7.60 -12.51
N LEU A 55 4.93 6.52 -11.78
CA LEU A 55 4.06 6.54 -10.60
C LEU A 55 4.93 6.83 -9.39
N ARG A 56 4.67 7.94 -8.73
CA ARG A 56 5.35 8.30 -7.49
C ARG A 56 4.34 8.33 -6.36
N PHE A 57 4.69 7.70 -5.27
CA PHE A 57 3.76 7.59 -4.16
C PHE A 57 4.51 7.46 -2.84
N LEU A 58 3.81 7.80 -1.78
CA LEU A 58 4.27 7.56 -0.43
C LEU A 58 3.53 6.35 0.11
N CYS A 59 4.25 5.54 0.85
CA CYS A 59 3.62 4.42 1.53
C CYS A 59 3.93 4.58 3.01
N ILE A 60 2.92 4.89 3.78
CA ILE A 60 3.06 5.11 5.21
C ILE A 60 2.63 3.83 5.90
N VAL A 61 3.57 3.21 6.58
CA VAL A 61 3.31 1.96 7.27
C VAL A 61 3.00 2.28 8.72
N GLU A 62 1.86 1.82 9.17
CA GLU A 62 1.45 2.04 10.53
C GLU A 62 1.38 0.67 11.20
N PRO A 63 2.47 0.20 11.74
CA PRO A 63 2.48 -1.12 12.33
C PRO A 63 1.62 -1.12 13.58
N ALA A 64 0.87 -2.19 13.71
CA ALA A 64 0.23 -2.46 14.98
C ALA A 64 1.32 -2.93 15.92
N TRP A 65 2.31 -2.08 16.11
CA TRP A 65 3.53 -2.44 16.78
C TRP A 65 3.34 -2.43 18.28
N LYS A 66 3.85 -3.44 18.93
CA LYS A 66 3.81 -3.57 20.38
C LYS A 66 5.17 -4.01 20.86
N PRO A 67 5.49 -3.79 22.13
CA PRO A 67 6.78 -4.26 22.63
C PRO A 67 7.03 -5.73 22.40
N GLU A 68 6.00 -6.55 22.47
CA GLU A 68 6.14 -7.98 22.19
C GLU A 68 6.54 -8.21 20.75
N ASP A 69 5.95 -7.44 19.85
CA ASP A 69 6.25 -7.59 18.43
C ASP A 69 7.68 -7.22 18.16
N ASP A 70 8.18 -6.24 18.86
CA ASP A 70 9.56 -5.83 18.70
C ASP A 70 10.50 -6.98 19.05
N LYS A 71 10.19 -7.69 20.10
CA LYS A 71 10.99 -8.83 20.47
C LYS A 71 10.96 -9.91 19.41
N LEU A 72 9.82 -10.11 18.79
CA LEU A 72 9.68 -11.12 17.78
C LEU A 72 10.47 -10.77 16.52
N LEU A 73 10.62 -9.50 16.26
CA LEU A 73 11.36 -9.06 15.08
C LEU A 73 12.86 -9.20 15.26
N GLU A 74 13.29 -9.28 16.47
CA GLU A 74 14.70 -9.43 16.75
C GLU A 74 15.14 -10.87 16.58
#